data_97211205cbe1917d63370913e419ce3f
#
_entry.id   97211205cbe1917d63370913e419ce3f
#
_cell.length_a   1.000
_cell.length_b   1.000
_cell.length_c   1.000
_cell.angle_alpha   90.00
_cell.angle_beta   90.00
_cell.angle_gamma   90.00
#
_symmetry.space_group_name_H-M   'P 1'
#
loop_
_entity.id
_entity.type
_entity.pdbx_description
1 polymer ?
#
loop_
_entity_poly.entity_id
_entity_poly.type
_entity_poly.pdbx_seq_one_letter_code
_entity_poly.pdbx_strand_id
1 'polypeptide(L)'
;KYINSPESIFFKKRNLLYNLQLAKKTARQKKNLLVCEGYMDVIALYQAGIKSVVAPLGTSFTEDQLLLSWRYVDKPTIMFDGDNAGVKASYKAALMSLPHLIPNKFLQFIKLPNNLDPDSYLNNHKLDNLIKILKKPIPLVKFIFNESSQALELNDADQKISYDKYLDDLISTIKD
;
A
#
# COMPACT_ATOMS: atom_id res chain seq x y z
N LYS A 1 -15.08 -20.89 0.54
CA LYS A 1 -15.08 -19.65 -0.27
C LYS A 1 -15.92 -18.63 0.48
N TYR A 2 -15.31 -17.51 0.90
CA TYR A 2 -16.05 -16.44 1.57
C TYR A 2 -16.88 -15.66 0.54
N ILE A 3 -18.15 -15.42 0.87
CA ILE A 3 -19.04 -14.60 0.07
C ILE A 3 -19.10 -13.23 0.73
N ASN A 4 -18.62 -12.22 0.03
CA ASN A 4 -18.72 -10.84 0.51
C ASN A 4 -20.18 -10.38 0.49
N SER A 5 -20.59 -9.64 1.54
CA SER A 5 -21.91 -9.00 1.57
C SER A 5 -22.09 -8.10 0.34
N PRO A 6 -23.30 -8.00 -0.23
CA PRO A 6 -23.57 -7.03 -1.28
C PRO A 6 -23.40 -5.59 -0.76
N GLU A 7 -23.13 -4.65 -1.65
CA GLU A 7 -23.16 -3.23 -1.31
C GLU A 7 -24.60 -2.76 -1.08
N SER A 8 -24.76 -1.76 -0.24
CA SER A 8 -26.03 -1.06 -0.01
C SER A 8 -25.84 0.45 -0.01
N ILE A 9 -26.93 1.19 0.05
CA ILE A 9 -26.87 2.67 0.14
C ILE A 9 -26.05 3.13 1.35
N PHE A 10 -26.08 2.35 2.44
CA PHE A 10 -25.37 2.65 3.69
C PHE A 10 -24.01 1.96 3.83
N PHE A 11 -23.74 0.94 3.01
CA PHE A 11 -22.52 0.14 3.09
C PHE A 11 -21.79 0.15 1.73
N LYS A 12 -20.94 1.13 1.55
CA LYS A 12 -20.09 1.28 0.36
C LYS A 12 -18.68 0.84 0.70
N LYS A 13 -18.31 -0.37 0.28
CA LYS A 13 -17.00 -1.00 0.57
C LYS A 13 -15.83 -0.13 0.11
N ARG A 14 -15.97 0.53 -1.04
CA ARG A 14 -14.97 1.41 -1.63
C ARG A 14 -14.56 2.58 -0.72
N ASN A 15 -15.41 2.97 0.24
CA ASN A 15 -15.19 4.11 1.13
C ASN A 15 -14.77 3.68 2.54
N LEU A 16 -14.64 2.38 2.79
CA LEU A 16 -14.38 1.83 4.11
C LEU A 16 -13.07 1.05 4.13
N LEU A 17 -12.43 1.08 5.30
CA LEU A 17 -11.28 0.23 5.60
C LEU A 17 -11.62 -0.66 6.79
N TYR A 18 -11.44 -1.98 6.61
CA TYR A 18 -11.57 -2.94 7.70
C TYR A 18 -10.63 -2.58 8.85
N ASN A 19 -11.10 -2.76 10.07
CA ASN A 19 -10.38 -2.47 11.32
C ASN A 19 -10.07 -0.98 11.59
N LEU A 20 -10.45 -0.04 10.75
CA LEU A 20 -10.09 1.37 10.92
C LEU A 20 -10.55 1.94 12.27
N GLN A 21 -11.73 1.52 12.75
CA GLN A 21 -12.29 1.99 14.02
C GLN A 21 -11.37 1.69 15.20
N LEU A 22 -10.73 0.51 15.22
CA LEU A 22 -9.78 0.11 16.26
C LEU A 22 -8.39 0.69 16.01
N ALA A 23 -7.97 0.77 14.75
CA ALA A 23 -6.63 1.21 14.36
C ALA A 23 -6.41 2.72 14.52
N LYS A 24 -7.43 3.56 14.31
CA LYS A 24 -7.32 5.03 14.16
C LYS A 24 -6.62 5.74 15.33
N LYS A 25 -6.86 5.31 16.58
CA LYS A 25 -6.23 5.91 17.76
C LYS A 25 -4.71 5.65 17.75
N THR A 26 -4.33 4.40 17.57
CA THR A 26 -2.91 3.97 17.52
C THR A 26 -2.20 4.57 16.29
N ALA A 27 -2.90 4.62 15.15
CA ALA A 27 -2.36 5.21 13.92
C ALA A 27 -1.96 6.67 14.13
N ARG A 28 -2.82 7.49 14.73
CA ARG A 28 -2.52 8.89 15.06
C ARG A 28 -1.37 9.04 16.05
N GLN A 29 -1.37 8.23 17.11
CA GLN A 29 -0.33 8.29 18.15
C GLN A 29 1.05 7.90 17.60
N LYS A 30 1.12 6.84 16.81
CA LYS A 30 2.37 6.33 16.24
C LYS A 30 2.72 6.97 14.89
N LYS A 31 1.85 7.82 14.34
CA LYS A 31 1.97 8.40 12.98
C LYS A 31 2.23 7.34 11.91
N ASN A 32 1.62 6.18 12.06
CA ASN A 32 1.78 5.03 11.17
C ASN A 32 0.46 4.30 11.00
N LEU A 33 0.09 4.02 9.75
CA LEU A 33 -1.06 3.21 9.37
C LEU A 33 -0.61 2.22 8.29
N LEU A 34 -0.69 0.94 8.59
CA LEU A 34 -0.37 -0.12 7.67
C LEU A 34 -1.63 -0.53 6.91
N VAL A 35 -1.55 -0.64 5.60
CA VAL A 35 -2.64 -1.07 4.72
C VAL A 35 -2.25 -2.38 4.08
N CYS A 36 -2.92 -3.48 4.44
CA CYS A 36 -2.75 -4.82 3.87
C CYS A 36 -3.79 -5.08 2.79
N GLU A 37 -3.65 -6.19 2.06
CA GLU A 37 -4.59 -6.56 1.02
C GLU A 37 -5.86 -7.19 1.60
N GLY A 38 -5.72 -8.11 2.54
CA GLY A 38 -6.79 -8.91 3.13
C GLY A 38 -7.07 -8.64 4.60
N TYR A 39 -8.30 -8.95 5.02
CA TYR A 39 -8.68 -8.85 6.44
C TYR A 39 -8.01 -9.94 7.30
N MET A 40 -7.61 -11.08 6.72
CA MET A 40 -6.86 -12.12 7.44
C MET A 40 -5.49 -11.61 7.86
N ASP A 41 -4.79 -10.89 6.99
CA ASP A 41 -3.53 -10.23 7.30
C ASP A 41 -3.67 -9.23 8.45
N VAL A 42 -4.76 -8.45 8.41
CA VAL A 42 -5.08 -7.50 9.48
C VAL A 42 -5.27 -8.22 10.81
N ILE A 43 -5.98 -9.35 10.83
CA ILE A 43 -6.21 -10.14 12.04
C ILE A 43 -4.88 -10.68 12.59
N ALA A 44 -4.05 -11.29 11.73
CA ALA A 44 -2.76 -11.85 12.11
C ALA A 44 -1.83 -10.77 12.69
N LEU A 45 -1.69 -9.64 11.98
CA LEU A 45 -0.87 -8.51 12.42
C LEU A 45 -1.39 -7.88 13.72
N TYR A 46 -2.72 -7.74 13.84
CA TYR A 46 -3.33 -7.20 15.04
C TYR A 46 -3.11 -8.10 16.26
N GLN A 47 -3.20 -9.42 16.10
CA GLN A 47 -2.88 -10.41 17.15
C GLN A 47 -1.40 -10.37 17.52
N ALA A 48 -0.51 -10.18 16.54
CA ALA A 48 0.92 -10.01 16.78
C ALA A 48 1.30 -8.67 17.44
N GLY A 49 0.31 -7.78 17.72
CA GLY A 49 0.56 -6.51 18.42
C GLY A 49 0.68 -5.28 17.52
N ILE A 50 0.57 -5.42 16.20
CA ILE A 50 0.57 -4.30 15.24
C ILE A 50 -0.86 -3.77 15.13
N LYS A 51 -1.22 -2.80 16.01
CA LYS A 51 -2.59 -2.33 16.17
C LYS A 51 -3.04 -1.30 15.14
N SER A 52 -2.11 -0.63 14.43
CA SER A 52 -2.39 0.38 13.41
C SER A 52 -2.41 -0.23 12.01
N VAL A 53 -3.27 -1.22 11.79
CA VAL A 53 -3.37 -1.96 10.53
C VAL A 53 -4.81 -2.02 10.04
N VAL A 54 -5.00 -1.90 8.72
CA VAL A 54 -6.29 -1.90 8.03
C VAL A 54 -6.21 -2.62 6.69
N ALA A 55 -7.35 -2.94 6.09
CA ALA A 55 -7.42 -3.47 4.72
C ALA A 55 -8.67 -2.96 3.99
N PRO A 56 -8.68 -2.93 2.64
CA PRO A 56 -9.88 -2.82 1.84
C PRO A 56 -10.88 -3.95 2.12
N LEU A 57 -12.15 -3.73 1.81
CA LEU A 57 -13.21 -4.74 2.04
C LEU A 57 -13.53 -5.51 0.76
N GLY A 58 -12.63 -6.42 0.35
CA GLY A 58 -12.85 -7.31 -0.80
C GLY A 58 -12.85 -6.60 -2.16
N THR A 59 -12.17 -5.48 -2.26
CA THR A 59 -11.95 -4.68 -3.46
C THR A 59 -10.51 -4.20 -3.50
N SER A 60 -10.04 -3.75 -4.66
CA SER A 60 -8.75 -3.04 -4.76
C SER A 60 -8.77 -1.78 -3.87
N PHE A 61 -7.60 -1.35 -3.40
CA PHE A 61 -7.44 -0.09 -2.69
C PHE A 61 -7.87 1.08 -3.58
N THR A 62 -8.74 1.95 -3.06
CA THR A 62 -9.41 3.01 -3.82
C THR A 62 -8.89 4.39 -3.43
N GLU A 63 -9.20 5.38 -4.27
CA GLU A 63 -8.95 6.80 -4.00
C GLU A 63 -9.63 7.27 -2.70
N ASP A 64 -10.89 6.90 -2.49
CA ASP A 64 -11.62 7.25 -1.26
C ASP A 64 -10.90 6.69 0.00
N GLN A 65 -10.35 5.47 -0.11
CA GLN A 65 -9.60 4.83 0.99
C GLN A 65 -8.23 5.47 1.19
N LEU A 66 -7.56 5.93 0.12
CA LEU A 66 -6.34 6.73 0.19
C LEU A 66 -6.60 8.03 0.96
N LEU A 67 -7.58 8.82 0.51
CA LEU A 67 -7.96 10.08 1.14
C LEU A 67 -8.42 9.87 2.60
N LEU A 68 -9.14 8.78 2.86
CA LEU A 68 -9.51 8.39 4.22
C LEU A 68 -8.28 8.11 5.09
N SER A 69 -7.29 7.39 4.57
CA SER A 69 -6.03 7.08 5.30
C SER A 69 -5.27 8.35 5.67
N TRP A 70 -5.22 9.34 4.78
CA TRP A 70 -4.56 10.63 5.00
C TRP A 70 -5.24 11.52 6.05
N ARG A 71 -6.46 11.20 6.49
CA ARG A 71 -7.09 11.86 7.65
C ARG A 71 -6.47 11.42 8.98
N TYR A 72 -5.75 10.31 8.99
CA TYR A 72 -5.19 9.73 10.22
C TYR A 72 -3.67 9.82 10.26
N VAL A 73 -2.99 9.65 9.14
CA VAL A 73 -1.52 9.72 9.03
C VAL A 73 -1.11 10.34 7.70
N ASP A 74 0.02 11.05 7.70
CA ASP A 74 0.51 11.68 6.48
C ASP A 74 1.14 10.69 5.49
N LYS A 75 1.73 9.60 6.00
CA LYS A 75 2.44 8.59 5.21
C LYS A 75 1.94 7.18 5.53
N PRO A 76 0.73 6.81 5.09
CA PRO A 76 0.28 5.42 5.22
C PRO A 76 1.20 4.50 4.42
N THR A 77 1.40 3.29 4.95
CA THR A 77 2.31 2.30 4.38
C THR A 77 1.52 1.15 3.77
N ILE A 78 1.64 0.95 2.48
CA ILE A 78 1.06 -0.19 1.76
C ILE A 78 1.96 -1.41 1.97
N MET A 79 1.38 -2.51 2.42
CA MET A 79 2.02 -3.82 2.55
C MET A 79 1.06 -4.87 2.02
N PHE A 80 1.01 -4.99 0.70
CA PHE A 80 0.25 -6.02 0.01
C PHE A 80 1.08 -7.29 -0.14
N ASP A 81 0.49 -8.34 -0.67
CA ASP A 81 1.15 -9.62 -0.84
C ASP A 81 2.46 -9.49 -1.65
N GLY A 82 3.45 -10.30 -1.31
CA GLY A 82 4.76 -10.26 -1.97
C GLY A 82 4.77 -10.88 -3.36
N ASP A 83 3.66 -11.46 -3.83
CA ASP A 83 3.52 -12.06 -5.14
C ASP A 83 3.33 -11.01 -6.26
N ASN A 84 3.30 -11.48 -7.52
CA ASN A 84 3.15 -10.61 -8.68
C ASN A 84 1.82 -9.82 -8.68
N ALA A 85 0.75 -10.38 -8.10
CA ALA A 85 -0.55 -9.71 -8.05
C ALA A 85 -0.53 -8.57 -7.03
N GLY A 86 0.00 -8.82 -5.82
CA GLY A 86 0.15 -7.81 -4.78
C GLY A 86 1.13 -6.69 -5.16
N VAL A 87 2.23 -7.03 -5.87
CA VAL A 87 3.14 -6.00 -6.43
C VAL A 87 2.43 -5.11 -7.46
N LYS A 88 1.66 -5.69 -8.38
CA LYS A 88 0.87 -4.91 -9.34
C LYS A 88 -0.20 -4.07 -8.67
N ALA A 89 -0.86 -4.59 -7.62
CA ALA A 89 -1.83 -3.83 -6.84
C ALA A 89 -1.16 -2.66 -6.10
N SER A 90 0.01 -2.88 -5.52
CA SER A 90 0.82 -1.82 -4.89
C SER A 90 1.24 -0.75 -5.89
N TYR A 91 1.67 -1.15 -7.09
CA TYR A 91 2.05 -0.21 -8.15
C TYR A 91 0.86 0.62 -8.63
N LYS A 92 -0.31 -0.02 -8.81
CA LYS A 92 -1.56 0.68 -9.13
C LYS A 92 -1.94 1.69 -8.04
N ALA A 93 -1.78 1.33 -6.76
CA ALA A 93 -2.02 2.25 -5.65
C ALA A 93 -1.04 3.44 -5.67
N ALA A 94 0.23 3.19 -6.00
CA ALA A 94 1.23 4.23 -6.16
C ALA A 94 0.84 5.25 -7.25
N LEU A 95 0.52 4.78 -8.45
CA LEU A 95 0.11 5.64 -9.57
C LEU A 95 -1.19 6.40 -9.27
N MET A 96 -2.19 5.72 -8.68
CA MET A 96 -3.45 6.34 -8.26
C MET A 96 -3.23 7.49 -7.27
N SER A 97 -2.19 7.44 -6.46
CA SER A 97 -1.92 8.47 -5.45
C SER A 97 -1.34 9.77 -6.04
N LEU A 98 -0.72 9.73 -7.23
CA LEU A 98 0.00 10.89 -7.81
C LEU A 98 -0.87 12.14 -7.98
N PRO A 99 -2.10 12.06 -8.56
CA PRO A 99 -2.95 13.24 -8.74
C PRO A 99 -3.44 13.86 -7.42
N HIS A 100 -3.27 13.16 -6.31
CA HIS A 100 -3.78 13.56 -4.99
C HIS A 100 -2.68 13.96 -4.02
N LEU A 101 -1.42 13.99 -4.47
CA LEU A 101 -0.30 14.38 -3.62
C LEU A 101 -0.46 15.83 -3.17
N ILE A 102 -0.20 16.05 -1.90
CA ILE A 102 -0.07 17.36 -1.29
C ILE A 102 1.17 17.38 -0.40
N PRO A 103 1.72 18.53 -0.05
CA PRO A 103 2.91 18.59 0.79
C PRO A 103 2.80 17.71 2.04
N ASN A 104 3.81 16.87 2.26
CA ASN A 104 3.95 15.90 3.34
C ASN A 104 3.03 14.66 3.29
N LYS A 105 2.07 14.55 2.36
CA LYS A 105 1.20 13.37 2.24
C LYS A 105 1.61 12.49 1.07
N PHE A 106 2.19 11.34 1.38
CA PHE A 106 2.69 10.36 0.41
C PHE A 106 2.33 8.96 0.86
N LEU A 107 2.25 8.02 -0.08
CA LEU A 107 2.30 6.60 0.24
C LEU A 107 3.74 6.15 0.48
N GLN A 108 3.88 5.13 1.31
CA GLN A 108 5.10 4.35 1.47
C GLN A 108 4.78 2.87 1.23
N PHE A 109 5.79 2.07 0.94
CA PHE A 109 5.60 0.67 0.55
C PHE A 109 6.50 -0.26 1.34
N ILE A 110 5.98 -1.43 1.65
CA ILE A 110 6.73 -2.57 2.15
C ILE A 110 6.56 -3.71 1.15
N LYS A 111 7.65 -4.29 0.71
CA LYS A 111 7.67 -5.52 -0.10
C LYS A 111 8.12 -6.67 0.80
N LEU A 112 7.25 -7.64 1.00
CA LEU A 112 7.60 -8.84 1.76
C LEU A 112 8.45 -9.78 0.88
N PRO A 113 9.46 -10.45 1.44
CA PRO A 113 10.28 -11.40 0.71
C PRO A 113 9.52 -12.70 0.40
N ASN A 114 10.03 -13.46 -0.56
CA ASN A 114 9.60 -14.83 -0.87
C ASN A 114 8.12 -14.97 -1.27
N ASN A 115 7.53 -13.95 -1.88
CA ASN A 115 6.13 -13.93 -2.30
C ASN A 115 5.13 -14.23 -1.17
N LEU A 116 5.50 -13.94 0.08
CA LEU A 116 4.65 -14.17 1.25
C LEU A 116 3.65 -13.02 1.43
N ASP A 117 2.45 -13.38 1.92
CA ASP A 117 1.53 -12.44 2.53
C ASP A 117 1.92 -12.17 4.00
N PRO A 118 1.36 -11.14 4.65
CA PRO A 118 1.68 -10.79 6.04
C PRO A 118 1.40 -11.92 7.06
N ASP A 119 0.31 -12.67 6.90
CA ASP A 119 -0.04 -13.81 7.77
C ASP A 119 0.98 -14.94 7.62
N SER A 120 1.25 -15.36 6.39
CA SER A 120 2.27 -16.38 6.09
C SER A 120 3.67 -15.96 6.54
N TYR A 121 3.99 -14.65 6.44
CA TYR A 121 5.26 -14.15 6.93
C TYR A 121 5.39 -14.31 8.44
N LEU A 122 4.34 -13.96 9.21
CA LEU A 122 4.34 -14.11 10.67
C LEU A 122 4.39 -15.56 11.11
N ASN A 123 3.78 -16.48 10.36
CA ASN A 123 3.84 -17.92 10.66
C ASN A 123 5.24 -18.50 10.42
N ASN A 124 6.00 -17.97 9.47
CA ASN A 124 7.31 -18.48 9.08
C ASN A 124 8.49 -17.74 9.74
N HIS A 125 8.25 -16.55 10.31
CA HIS A 125 9.31 -15.67 10.83
C HIS A 125 8.93 -15.05 12.16
N LYS A 126 9.92 -14.69 12.96
CA LYS A 126 9.70 -13.97 14.22
C LYS A 126 9.17 -12.55 13.96
N LEU A 127 8.29 -12.06 14.81
CA LEU A 127 7.73 -10.70 14.78
C LEU A 127 8.83 -9.62 14.68
N ASP A 128 9.96 -9.80 15.37
CA ASP A 128 11.08 -8.84 15.34
C ASP A 128 11.64 -8.63 13.93
N ASN A 129 11.60 -9.66 13.08
CA ASN A 129 12.05 -9.53 11.69
C ASN A 129 11.07 -8.67 10.89
N LEU A 130 9.76 -8.85 11.08
CA LEU A 130 8.75 -7.99 10.46
C LEU A 130 8.90 -6.54 10.93
N ILE A 131 9.10 -6.32 12.24
CA ILE A 131 9.33 -4.97 12.79
C ILE A 131 10.57 -4.30 12.15
N LYS A 132 11.65 -5.05 11.87
CA LYS A 132 12.82 -4.50 11.16
C LYS A 132 12.47 -4.06 9.73
N ILE A 133 11.64 -4.83 9.03
CA ILE A 133 11.16 -4.48 7.67
C ILE A 133 10.28 -3.23 7.75
N LEU A 134 9.31 -3.18 8.66
CA LEU A 134 8.39 -2.06 8.85
C LEU A 134 9.10 -0.72 9.17
N LYS A 135 10.31 -0.77 9.72
CA LYS A 135 11.13 0.43 10.00
C LYS A 135 11.80 1.01 8.74
N LYS A 136 11.79 0.30 7.61
CA LYS A 136 12.48 0.70 6.37
C LYS A 136 11.51 0.71 5.17
N PRO A 137 10.42 1.48 5.23
CA PRO A 137 9.50 1.55 4.10
C PRO A 137 10.17 2.20 2.89
N ILE A 138 9.77 1.76 1.72
CA ILE A 138 10.23 2.30 0.43
C ILE A 138 9.40 3.56 0.14
N PRO A 139 10.03 4.73 -0.09
CA PRO A 139 9.31 5.95 -0.47
C PRO A 139 8.61 5.80 -1.83
N LEU A 140 7.49 6.52 -2.04
CA LEU A 140 6.65 6.47 -3.23
C LEU A 140 7.45 6.55 -4.54
N VAL A 141 8.26 7.58 -4.71
CA VAL A 141 9.03 7.79 -5.96
C VAL A 141 10.01 6.65 -6.21
N LYS A 142 10.72 6.22 -5.15
CA LYS A 142 11.66 5.09 -5.24
C LYS A 142 10.93 3.79 -5.61
N PHE A 143 9.73 3.58 -5.06
CA PHE A 143 8.93 2.39 -5.36
C PHE A 143 8.48 2.40 -6.83
N ILE A 144 7.93 3.52 -7.33
CA ILE A 144 7.53 3.67 -8.73
C ILE A 144 8.73 3.41 -9.65
N PHE A 145 9.86 4.05 -9.39
CA PHE A 145 11.07 3.87 -10.20
C PHE A 145 11.53 2.41 -10.22
N ASN A 146 11.61 1.77 -9.07
CA ASN A 146 12.04 0.38 -8.98
C ASN A 146 11.13 -0.57 -9.78
N GLU A 147 9.80 -0.43 -9.64
CA GLU A 147 8.86 -1.35 -10.31
C GLU A 147 8.73 -1.05 -11.82
N SER A 148 8.82 0.20 -12.25
CA SER A 148 8.73 0.56 -13.67
C SER A 148 10.00 0.29 -14.44
N SER A 149 11.17 0.29 -13.80
CA SER A 149 12.46 0.07 -14.47
C SER A 149 12.91 -1.39 -14.53
N GLN A 150 12.22 -2.31 -13.86
CA GLN A 150 12.64 -3.73 -13.76
C GLN A 150 12.77 -4.46 -15.13
N ALA A 151 11.96 -4.06 -16.11
CA ALA A 151 11.94 -4.69 -17.43
C ALA A 151 12.76 -3.93 -18.48
N LEU A 152 13.51 -2.89 -18.07
CA LEU A 152 14.22 -2.01 -19.01
C LEU A 152 15.69 -2.39 -19.12
N GLU A 153 16.16 -2.54 -20.34
CA GLU A 153 17.58 -2.54 -20.65
C GLU A 153 18.06 -1.08 -20.73
N LEU A 154 18.46 -0.52 -19.59
CA LEU A 154 18.89 0.88 -19.47
C LEU A 154 20.11 1.25 -20.34
N ASN A 155 20.71 0.29 -21.06
CA ASN A 155 21.77 0.55 -22.03
C ASN A 155 21.25 0.82 -23.44
N ASP A 156 19.97 0.58 -23.71
CA ASP A 156 19.30 0.88 -24.97
C ASP A 156 18.81 2.34 -24.99
N ALA A 157 19.24 3.12 -25.98
CA ALA A 157 18.91 4.54 -26.10
C ALA A 157 17.40 4.75 -26.32
N ASP A 158 16.75 3.92 -27.13
CA ASP A 158 15.33 4.04 -27.44
C ASP A 158 14.45 3.74 -26.21
N GLN A 159 14.87 2.75 -25.41
CA GLN A 159 14.21 2.43 -24.15
C GLN A 159 14.37 3.56 -23.12
N LYS A 160 15.54 4.20 -23.05
CA LYS A 160 15.74 5.36 -22.17
C LYS A 160 14.82 6.51 -22.55
N ILE A 161 14.78 6.89 -23.83
CA ILE A 161 13.91 7.98 -24.30
C ILE A 161 12.43 7.69 -24.00
N SER A 162 12.00 6.47 -24.27
CA SER A 162 10.63 6.04 -23.98
C SER A 162 10.31 6.08 -22.48
N TYR A 163 11.28 5.72 -21.65
CA TYR A 163 11.12 5.74 -20.18
C TYR A 163 11.14 7.15 -19.62
N ASP A 164 12.01 8.03 -20.11
CA ASP A 164 12.01 9.44 -19.72
C ASP A 164 10.66 10.09 -20.02
N LYS A 165 10.10 9.85 -21.22
CA LYS A 165 8.76 10.31 -21.56
C LYS A 165 7.69 9.75 -20.62
N TYR A 166 7.76 8.46 -20.28
CA TYR A 166 6.85 7.85 -19.31
C TYR A 166 6.94 8.54 -17.93
N LEU A 167 8.13 8.87 -17.45
CA LEU A 167 8.32 9.59 -16.17
C LEU A 167 7.75 11.01 -16.24
N ASP A 168 7.95 11.72 -17.35
CA ASP A 168 7.39 13.05 -17.57
C ASP A 168 5.85 13.02 -17.56
N ASP A 169 5.26 12.02 -18.23
CA ASP A 169 3.81 11.80 -18.22
C ASP A 169 3.29 11.55 -16.80
N LEU A 170 4.01 10.77 -15.98
CA LEU A 170 3.64 10.56 -14.59
C LEU A 170 3.74 11.84 -13.75
N ILE A 171 4.81 12.62 -13.90
CA ILE A 171 5.00 13.88 -13.19
C ILE A 171 3.88 14.85 -13.55
N SER A 172 3.46 14.91 -14.80
CA SER A 172 2.37 15.78 -15.25
C SER A 172 1.01 15.50 -14.60
N THR A 173 0.84 14.31 -14.00
CA THR A 173 -0.39 13.96 -13.26
C THR A 173 -0.43 14.58 -11.85
N ILE A 174 0.71 15.01 -11.33
CA ILE A 174 0.79 15.66 -10.01
C ILE A 174 0.25 17.08 -10.17
N LYS A 175 -0.76 17.40 -9.36
CA LYS A 175 -1.35 18.75 -9.35
C LYS A 175 -0.48 19.67 -8.50
N ASP A 176 -0.18 20.86 -9.03
CA ASP A 176 0.50 21.95 -8.29
C ASP A 176 -0.35 22.46 -7.13
#